data_d5c224ad218931f849c75e2b62d18e28
#
_entry.id   d5c224ad218931f849c75e2b62d18e28
#
_cell.length_a   1.000
_cell.length_b   1.000
_cell.length_c   1.000
_cell.angle_alpha   90.00
_cell.angle_beta   90.00
_cell.angle_gamma   90.00
#
_symmetry.space_group_name_H-M   'P 1'
#
loop_
_entity.id
_entity.type
_entity.pdbx_description
1 polymer ?
#
loop_
_entity_poly.entity_id
_entity_poly.type
_entity_poly.pdbx_seq_one_letter_code
_entity_poly.pdbx_strand_id
1 'polypeptide(L)'
;MSYLLFTTLFLVGLALAVRPLLARREVAWPVEAPDARDDMARAVSSLRDLEFARAAGTIAPADHERLRALLERSAFVKERETRITAAPWRTLALASLIAGIAVVLVVIELPRAAGDRAPGEPITGTAPVAPTLPELEARAKASPRDVPTLLALADAYVTEDRVTDAVATYQAVLAIDKDSVPALNGIGFMLFRSGEMNGARIAAERVLTLRPRDADALFLKGLIQYRSEDWRGAVDTWAVFLDVGEFHPAAEMVRPLYQDALKKAGL
;
A
#
# COMPACT_ATOMS: atom_id res chain seq x y z
N MET A 1 -39.41 4.54 -14.11
CA MET A 1 -39.90 4.28 -12.74
C MET A 1 -38.80 4.15 -11.71
N SER A 2 -37.60 3.70 -12.04
CA SER A 2 -36.48 3.49 -11.08
C SER A 2 -35.95 4.77 -10.43
N TYR A 3 -35.85 5.89 -11.13
CA TYR A 3 -35.31 7.14 -10.59
C TYR A 3 -36.17 7.75 -9.46
N LEU A 4 -37.48 7.62 -9.54
CA LEU A 4 -38.40 8.10 -8.48
C LEU A 4 -38.25 7.29 -7.18
N LEU A 5 -37.96 6.02 -7.28
CA LEU A 5 -37.75 5.14 -6.14
C LEU A 5 -36.41 5.43 -5.45
N PHE A 6 -35.36 5.72 -6.22
CA PHE A 6 -34.04 6.10 -5.69
C PHE A 6 -34.05 7.49 -5.07
N THR A 7 -34.72 8.47 -5.67
CA THR A 7 -34.83 9.82 -5.10
C THR A 7 -35.64 9.83 -3.81
N THR A 8 -36.71 9.04 -3.72
CA THR A 8 -37.49 8.92 -2.47
C THR A 8 -36.69 8.22 -1.37
N LEU A 9 -35.96 7.13 -1.67
CA LEU A 9 -35.09 6.45 -0.69
C LEU A 9 -33.96 7.36 -0.21
N PHE A 10 -33.37 8.15 -1.09
CA PHE A 10 -32.33 9.13 -0.76
C PHE A 10 -32.86 10.23 0.16
N LEU A 11 -34.03 10.79 -0.15
CA LEU A 11 -34.66 11.83 0.68
C LEU A 11 -35.06 11.29 2.06
N VAL A 12 -35.54 10.05 2.13
CA VAL A 12 -35.84 9.40 3.43
C VAL A 12 -34.56 9.15 4.22
N GLY A 13 -33.48 8.68 3.59
CA GLY A 13 -32.18 8.50 4.23
C GLY A 13 -31.59 9.82 4.74
N LEU A 14 -31.68 10.88 3.94
CA LEU A 14 -31.27 12.23 4.31
C LEU A 14 -32.09 12.78 5.49
N ALA A 15 -33.40 12.60 5.46
CA ALA A 15 -34.30 13.02 6.55
C ALA A 15 -34.01 12.27 7.86
N LEU A 16 -33.71 10.98 7.79
CA LEU A 16 -33.31 10.18 8.95
C LEU A 16 -31.92 10.59 9.50
N ALA A 17 -30.98 10.92 8.62
CA ALA A 17 -29.64 11.40 9.01
C ALA A 17 -29.67 12.80 9.62
N VAL A 18 -30.58 13.68 9.15
CA VAL A 18 -30.70 15.06 9.62
C VAL A 18 -31.61 15.17 10.86
N ARG A 19 -32.54 14.21 11.07
CA ARG A 19 -33.46 14.19 12.20
C ARG A 19 -32.79 14.36 13.59
N PRO A 20 -31.66 13.71 13.92
CA PRO A 20 -30.97 13.94 15.19
C PRO A 20 -30.35 15.34 15.30
N LEU A 21 -30.07 16.02 14.17
CA LEU A 21 -29.53 17.38 14.15
C LEU A 21 -30.64 18.42 14.40
N LEU A 22 -31.88 18.13 13.99
CA LEU A 22 -33.03 19.00 14.16
C LEU A 22 -33.76 18.77 15.50
N ALA A 23 -33.58 17.58 16.10
CA ALA A 23 -34.09 17.31 17.42
C ALA A 23 -33.25 18.10 18.45
N ARG A 24 -33.73 19.27 18.84
CA ARG A 24 -33.24 19.99 20.05
C ARG A 24 -33.47 19.14 21.26
N ARG A 25 -32.64 18.14 21.52
CA ARG A 25 -32.45 17.58 22.85
C ARG A 25 -31.54 18.56 23.57
N GLU A 26 -32.04 19.15 24.63
CA GLU A 26 -31.21 19.71 25.69
C GLU A 26 -30.36 18.55 26.20
N VAL A 27 -29.17 18.39 25.63
CA VAL A 27 -28.16 17.48 26.15
C VAL A 27 -27.70 18.18 27.43
N ALA A 28 -28.14 17.66 28.57
CA ALA A 28 -27.52 18.02 29.83
C ALA A 28 -26.01 17.87 29.64
N TRP A 29 -25.28 18.94 29.91
CA TRP A 29 -23.82 18.91 29.83
C TRP A 29 -23.34 17.72 30.64
N PRO A 30 -22.50 16.85 30.11
CA PRO A 30 -21.92 15.78 30.91
C PRO A 30 -21.24 16.46 32.10
N VAL A 31 -21.58 16.03 33.28
CA VAL A 31 -20.82 16.30 34.50
C VAL A 31 -19.35 16.09 34.11
N GLU A 32 -18.51 17.08 34.34
CA GLU A 32 -17.11 17.10 34.01
C GLU A 32 -16.52 15.68 34.12
N ALA A 33 -16.09 15.13 33.00
CA ALA A 33 -15.41 13.84 33.03
C ALA A 33 -14.22 14.01 33.97
N PRO A 34 -14.03 13.12 34.97
CA PRO A 34 -12.91 13.21 35.88
C PRO A 34 -11.63 13.40 35.09
N ASP A 35 -10.87 14.45 35.41
CA ASP A 35 -9.70 14.85 34.65
C ASP A 35 -8.71 13.65 34.59
N ALA A 36 -8.40 13.16 33.40
CA ALA A 36 -7.48 12.02 33.21
C ALA A 36 -6.11 12.30 33.87
N ARG A 37 -5.78 13.59 34.10
CA ARG A 37 -4.59 14.02 34.84
C ARG A 37 -4.69 13.68 36.33
N ASP A 38 -5.88 13.83 36.94
CA ASP A 38 -6.10 13.49 38.33
C ASP A 38 -6.10 11.99 38.59
N ASP A 39 -6.57 11.19 37.63
CA ASP A 39 -6.50 9.73 37.70
C ASP A 39 -5.07 9.22 37.55
N MET A 40 -4.29 9.83 36.65
CA MET A 40 -2.87 9.53 36.50
C MET A 40 -2.06 9.93 37.73
N ALA A 41 -2.32 11.10 38.28
CA ALA A 41 -1.67 11.57 39.51
C ALA A 41 -1.98 10.63 40.70
N ARG A 42 -3.23 10.15 40.81
CA ARG A 42 -3.63 9.16 41.83
C ARG A 42 -2.97 7.81 41.62
N ALA A 43 -2.85 7.33 40.39
CA ALA A 43 -2.15 6.08 40.09
C ALA A 43 -0.65 6.16 40.42
N VAL A 44 -0.01 7.29 40.11
CA VAL A 44 1.41 7.54 40.45
C VAL A 44 1.62 7.64 41.97
N SER A 45 0.70 8.29 42.70
CA SER A 45 0.78 8.34 44.16
C SER A 45 0.61 6.94 44.79
N SER A 46 -0.32 6.12 44.29
CA SER A 46 -0.54 4.75 44.77
C SER A 46 0.69 3.82 44.50
N LEU A 47 1.38 3.99 43.38
CA LEU A 47 2.63 3.28 43.12
C LEU A 47 3.76 3.72 44.05
N ARG A 48 3.86 5.03 44.32
CA ARG A 48 4.83 5.58 45.29
C ARG A 48 4.59 5.07 46.70
N ASP A 49 3.32 5.02 47.14
CA ASP A 49 2.95 4.52 48.44
C ASP A 49 3.25 3.02 48.57
N LEU A 50 3.08 2.26 47.53
CA LEU A 50 3.45 0.84 47.43
C LEU A 50 4.97 0.61 47.57
N GLU A 51 5.78 1.42 46.88
CA GLU A 51 7.24 1.39 46.98
C GLU A 51 7.72 1.78 48.39
N PHE A 52 7.07 2.79 49.01
CA PHE A 52 7.37 3.19 50.39
C PHE A 52 7.05 2.08 51.37
N ALA A 53 5.88 1.42 51.23
CA ALA A 53 5.44 0.31 52.08
C ALA A 53 6.41 -0.90 51.97
N ARG A 54 6.99 -1.15 50.78
CA ARG A 54 8.03 -2.13 50.60
C ARG A 54 9.32 -1.75 51.30
N ALA A 55 9.77 -0.51 51.16
CA ALA A 55 10.99 0.00 51.80
C ALA A 55 10.87 0.02 53.33
N ALA A 56 9.65 0.25 53.87
CA ALA A 56 9.33 0.20 55.30
C ALA A 56 9.19 -1.25 55.83
N GLY A 57 9.26 -2.28 54.97
CA GLY A 57 9.13 -3.69 55.35
C GLY A 57 7.72 -4.10 55.78
N THR A 58 6.69 -3.30 55.50
CA THR A 58 5.30 -3.57 55.88
C THR A 58 4.57 -4.51 54.93
N ILE A 59 5.14 -4.78 53.74
CA ILE A 59 4.55 -5.65 52.72
C ILE A 59 5.59 -6.70 52.29
N ALA A 60 5.16 -7.96 52.16
CA ALA A 60 6.01 -9.03 51.66
C ALA A 60 6.36 -8.84 50.20
N PRO A 61 7.57 -9.23 49.72
CA PRO A 61 8.02 -9.04 48.34
C PRO A 61 7.07 -9.62 47.28
N ALA A 62 6.46 -10.78 47.57
CA ALA A 62 5.52 -11.44 46.65
C ALA A 62 4.17 -10.68 46.54
N ASP A 63 3.73 -10.03 47.59
CA ASP A 63 2.49 -9.24 47.58
C ASP A 63 2.71 -7.89 46.89
N HIS A 64 3.90 -7.31 47.07
CA HIS A 64 4.27 -6.09 46.39
C HIS A 64 4.21 -6.25 44.84
N GLU A 65 4.77 -7.32 44.30
CA GLU A 65 4.73 -7.58 42.83
C GLU A 65 3.30 -7.78 42.33
N ARG A 66 2.45 -8.48 43.10
CA ARG A 66 1.03 -8.67 42.76
C ARG A 66 0.27 -7.36 42.75
N LEU A 67 0.43 -6.53 43.76
CA LEU A 67 -0.25 -5.23 43.87
C LEU A 67 0.24 -4.27 42.81
N ARG A 68 1.52 -4.26 42.50
CA ARG A 68 2.10 -3.47 41.41
C ARG A 68 1.46 -3.85 40.06
N ALA A 69 1.41 -5.14 39.75
CA ALA A 69 0.82 -5.63 38.49
C ALA A 69 -0.67 -5.29 38.36
N LEU A 70 -1.40 -5.29 39.48
CA LEU A 70 -2.81 -4.89 39.51
C LEU A 70 -3.00 -3.38 39.29
N LEU A 71 -2.16 -2.54 39.88
CA LEU A 71 -2.19 -1.08 39.68
C LEU A 71 -1.82 -0.69 38.26
N GLU A 72 -0.76 -1.29 37.72
CA GLU A 72 -0.37 -1.09 36.31
C GLU A 72 -1.50 -1.52 35.35
N ARG A 73 -2.10 -2.69 35.58
CA ARG A 73 -3.24 -3.19 34.78
C ARG A 73 -4.46 -2.27 34.81
N SER A 74 -4.79 -1.76 35.98
CA SER A 74 -5.94 -0.84 36.16
C SER A 74 -5.71 0.50 35.47
N ALA A 75 -4.48 1.03 35.45
CA ALA A 75 -4.12 2.26 34.76
C ALA A 75 -4.24 2.08 33.23
N PHE A 76 -3.77 0.96 32.67
CA PHE A 76 -3.86 0.68 31.23
C PHE A 76 -5.29 0.39 30.76
N VAL A 77 -6.11 -0.29 31.55
CA VAL A 77 -7.51 -0.59 31.19
C VAL A 77 -8.32 0.71 31.11
N LYS A 78 -8.13 1.62 32.04
CA LYS A 78 -8.85 2.89 32.06
C LYS A 78 -8.44 3.85 30.95
N GLU A 79 -7.16 3.83 30.55
CA GLU A 79 -6.67 4.59 29.38
C GLU A 79 -7.29 4.09 28.07
N ARG A 80 -7.56 2.78 27.95
CA ARG A 80 -8.21 2.19 26.78
C ARG A 80 -9.71 2.54 26.71
N GLU A 81 -10.40 2.59 27.82
CA GLU A 81 -11.83 2.97 27.88
C GLU A 81 -12.05 4.46 27.55
N THR A 82 -11.16 5.35 27.98
CA THR A 82 -11.27 6.78 27.69
C THR A 82 -10.99 7.12 26.23
N ARG A 83 -10.20 6.30 25.51
CA ARG A 83 -9.97 6.49 24.05
C ARG A 83 -11.15 6.07 23.17
N ILE A 84 -12.03 5.20 23.66
CA ILE A 84 -13.15 4.68 22.85
C ILE A 84 -14.39 5.59 22.92
N THR A 85 -14.53 6.43 23.97
CA THR A 85 -15.77 7.18 24.25
C THR A 85 -15.82 8.60 23.67
N ALA A 86 -14.78 9.08 23.02
CA ALA A 86 -14.74 10.45 22.49
C ALA A 86 -14.49 10.53 20.98
N ALA A 87 -15.22 9.76 20.17
CA ALA A 87 -15.41 10.16 18.80
C ALA A 87 -16.45 11.28 18.79
N PRO A 88 -16.08 12.55 18.61
CA PRO A 88 -17.06 13.62 18.62
C PRO A 88 -18.02 13.37 17.46
N TRP A 89 -19.32 13.42 17.71
CA TRP A 89 -20.39 13.25 16.71
C TRP A 89 -20.10 14.03 15.41
N ARG A 90 -19.32 15.10 15.47
CA ARG A 90 -18.82 15.88 14.34
C ARG A 90 -17.93 15.07 13.40
N THR A 91 -17.06 14.18 13.92
CA THR A 91 -16.21 13.33 13.06
C THR A 91 -17.02 12.22 12.41
N LEU A 92 -18.01 11.67 13.10
CA LEU A 92 -18.95 10.69 12.52
C LEU A 92 -19.84 11.34 11.46
N ALA A 93 -20.33 12.56 11.70
CA ALA A 93 -21.10 13.33 10.72
C ALA A 93 -20.26 13.68 9.49
N LEU A 94 -19.00 14.08 9.66
CA LEU A 94 -18.06 14.35 8.57
C LEU A 94 -17.73 13.10 7.78
N ALA A 95 -17.48 11.98 8.44
CA ALA A 95 -17.24 10.69 7.80
C ALA A 95 -18.44 10.20 7.00
N SER A 96 -19.66 10.38 7.53
CA SER A 96 -20.90 10.05 6.82
C SER A 96 -21.14 10.96 5.62
N LEU A 97 -20.80 12.23 5.70
CA LEU A 97 -20.88 13.19 4.58
C LEU A 97 -19.90 12.81 3.48
N ILE A 98 -18.63 12.49 3.84
CA ILE A 98 -17.61 12.07 2.88
C ILE A 98 -18.01 10.74 2.22
N ALA A 99 -18.51 9.78 2.97
CA ALA A 99 -19.01 8.52 2.44
C ALA A 99 -20.22 8.74 1.50
N GLY A 100 -21.12 9.64 1.85
CA GLY A 100 -22.25 10.01 1.00
C GLY A 100 -21.81 10.67 -0.32
N ILE A 101 -20.84 11.59 -0.28
CA ILE A 101 -20.25 12.22 -1.47
C ILE A 101 -19.54 11.18 -2.34
N ALA A 102 -18.78 10.25 -1.73
CA ALA A 102 -18.10 9.17 -2.46
C ALA A 102 -19.10 8.26 -3.19
N VAL A 103 -20.20 7.89 -2.52
CA VAL A 103 -21.27 7.10 -3.16
C VAL A 103 -21.93 7.87 -4.30
N VAL A 104 -22.20 9.18 -4.15
CA VAL A 104 -22.76 10.01 -5.21
C VAL A 104 -21.80 10.13 -6.40
N LEU A 105 -20.50 10.31 -6.15
CA LEU A 105 -19.49 10.35 -7.21
C LEU A 105 -19.40 9.01 -7.95
N VAL A 106 -19.42 7.89 -7.23
CA VAL A 106 -19.43 6.55 -7.83
C VAL A 106 -20.69 6.36 -8.68
N VAL A 107 -21.87 6.75 -8.20
CA VAL A 107 -23.13 6.62 -8.96
C VAL A 107 -23.16 7.52 -10.19
N ILE A 108 -22.53 8.71 -10.15
CA ILE A 108 -22.44 9.61 -11.30
C ILE A 108 -21.40 9.15 -12.32
N GLU A 109 -20.26 8.59 -11.87
CA GLU A 109 -19.17 8.17 -12.75
C GLU A 109 -19.36 6.74 -13.30
N LEU A 110 -20.09 5.85 -12.61
CA LEU A 110 -20.38 4.49 -13.08
C LEU A 110 -21.05 4.46 -14.48
N PRO A 111 -22.04 5.30 -14.79
CA PRO A 111 -22.60 5.34 -16.15
C PRO A 111 -21.62 5.84 -17.21
N ARG A 112 -20.70 6.75 -16.83
CA ARG A 112 -19.68 7.28 -17.75
C ARG A 112 -18.56 6.27 -17.99
N ALA A 113 -18.18 5.49 -16.97
CA ALA A 113 -17.21 4.43 -17.09
C ALA A 113 -17.77 3.18 -17.79
N ALA A 114 -19.09 2.98 -17.75
CA ALA A 114 -19.74 1.81 -18.37
C ALA A 114 -19.92 1.92 -19.89
N GLY A 115 -19.67 3.11 -20.50
CA GLY A 115 -19.92 3.35 -21.90
C GLY A 115 -21.40 3.16 -22.31
N ASP A 116 -21.83 3.68 -23.47
CA ASP A 116 -23.15 3.41 -24.03
C ASP A 116 -23.21 1.95 -24.49
N ARG A 117 -23.77 1.09 -23.63
CA ARG A 117 -24.00 -0.32 -23.99
C ARG A 117 -25.20 -0.45 -24.91
N ALA A 118 -25.03 -1.18 -26.00
CA ALA A 118 -26.13 -1.51 -26.88
C ALA A 118 -27.16 -2.41 -26.15
N PRO A 119 -28.48 -2.23 -26.40
CA PRO A 119 -29.50 -3.08 -25.82
C PRO A 119 -29.29 -4.54 -26.24
N GLY A 120 -29.04 -5.44 -25.28
CA GLY A 120 -28.83 -6.87 -25.50
C GLY A 120 -27.43 -7.40 -25.19
N GLU A 121 -26.48 -6.56 -24.83
CA GLU A 121 -25.18 -7.05 -24.36
C GLU A 121 -25.32 -7.75 -23.00
N PRO A 122 -24.70 -8.93 -22.82
CA PRO A 122 -24.77 -9.67 -21.57
C PRO A 122 -24.16 -8.87 -20.43
N ILE A 123 -24.82 -8.86 -19.28
CA ILE A 123 -24.46 -8.11 -18.06
C ILE A 123 -23.20 -8.71 -17.36
N THR A 124 -22.71 -9.83 -17.84
CA THR A 124 -21.44 -10.41 -17.38
C THR A 124 -20.31 -9.58 -17.96
N GLY A 125 -19.87 -8.59 -17.19
CA GLY A 125 -18.57 -7.97 -17.41
C GLY A 125 -17.49 -9.04 -17.29
N THR A 126 -17.22 -9.74 -18.36
CA THR A 126 -15.93 -10.37 -18.54
C THR A 126 -14.95 -9.20 -18.50
N ALA A 127 -14.15 -9.12 -17.45
CA ALA A 127 -12.96 -8.27 -17.49
C ALA A 127 -12.32 -8.51 -18.87
N PRO A 128 -11.87 -7.46 -19.58
CA PRO A 128 -11.25 -7.66 -20.89
C PRO A 128 -10.22 -8.78 -20.73
N VAL A 129 -10.46 -9.90 -21.36
CA VAL A 129 -9.54 -11.03 -21.33
C VAL A 129 -8.24 -10.49 -21.89
N ALA A 130 -7.17 -10.56 -21.11
CA ALA A 130 -5.86 -10.11 -21.58
C ALA A 130 -5.60 -10.76 -22.94
N PRO A 131 -5.17 -10.00 -23.95
CA PRO A 131 -4.98 -10.50 -25.28
C PRO A 131 -3.99 -11.68 -25.25
N THR A 132 -4.33 -12.75 -25.94
CA THR A 132 -3.50 -13.94 -26.04
C THR A 132 -2.24 -13.65 -26.88
N LEU A 133 -1.18 -14.46 -26.70
CA LEU A 133 0.05 -14.29 -27.47
C LEU A 133 -0.19 -14.24 -29.00
N PRO A 134 -0.99 -15.13 -29.63
CA PRO A 134 -1.29 -15.04 -31.05
C PRO A 134 -2.00 -13.74 -31.46
N GLU A 135 -2.87 -13.21 -30.61
CA GLU A 135 -3.55 -11.93 -30.86
C GLU A 135 -2.56 -10.75 -30.80
N LEU A 136 -1.62 -10.76 -29.84
CA LEU A 136 -0.57 -9.75 -29.72
C LEU A 136 0.37 -9.82 -30.94
N GLU A 137 0.76 -11.01 -31.38
CA GLU A 137 1.55 -11.19 -32.59
C GLU A 137 0.83 -10.65 -33.84
N ALA A 138 -0.48 -10.93 -33.98
CA ALA A 138 -1.28 -10.40 -35.07
C ALA A 138 -1.40 -8.87 -35.03
N ARG A 139 -1.61 -8.28 -33.86
CA ARG A 139 -1.66 -6.82 -33.67
C ARG A 139 -0.31 -6.16 -33.98
N ALA A 140 0.80 -6.74 -33.50
CA ALA A 140 2.14 -6.22 -33.77
C ALA A 140 2.48 -6.27 -35.27
N LYS A 141 2.04 -7.32 -35.99
CA LYS A 141 2.16 -7.39 -37.47
C LYS A 141 1.33 -6.32 -38.17
N ALA A 142 0.13 -6.03 -37.70
CA ALA A 142 -0.74 -5.00 -38.27
C ALA A 142 -0.24 -3.59 -37.94
N SER A 143 0.40 -3.39 -36.80
CA SER A 143 0.89 -2.09 -36.33
C SER A 143 2.31 -2.21 -35.78
N PRO A 144 3.35 -2.33 -36.62
CA PRO A 144 4.72 -2.62 -36.16
C PRO A 144 5.41 -1.51 -35.37
N ARG A 145 4.78 -0.35 -35.23
CA ARG A 145 5.30 0.81 -34.49
C ARG A 145 4.44 1.16 -33.28
N ASP A 146 3.46 0.34 -32.95
CA ASP A 146 2.62 0.53 -31.76
C ASP A 146 3.36 0.04 -30.50
N VAL A 147 4.01 0.98 -29.82
CA VAL A 147 4.84 0.70 -28.62
C VAL A 147 4.05 -0.05 -27.54
N PRO A 148 2.80 0.33 -27.17
CA PRO A 148 2.03 -0.43 -26.21
C PRO A 148 1.83 -1.90 -26.58
N THR A 149 1.49 -2.19 -27.83
CA THR A 149 1.31 -3.56 -28.33
C THR A 149 2.65 -4.34 -28.31
N LEU A 150 3.74 -3.70 -28.70
CA LEU A 150 5.07 -4.34 -28.67
C LEU A 150 5.52 -4.64 -27.23
N LEU A 151 5.29 -3.75 -26.28
CA LEU A 151 5.59 -4.01 -24.87
C LEU A 151 4.76 -5.19 -24.33
N ALA A 152 3.45 -5.19 -24.57
CA ALA A 152 2.60 -6.30 -24.17
C ALA A 152 3.01 -7.63 -24.81
N LEU A 153 3.46 -7.61 -26.07
CA LEU A 153 3.97 -8.79 -26.77
C LEU A 153 5.29 -9.28 -26.16
N ALA A 154 6.20 -8.36 -25.84
CA ALA A 154 7.46 -8.71 -25.19
C ALA A 154 7.22 -9.35 -23.80
N ASP A 155 6.32 -8.79 -22.99
CA ASP A 155 5.96 -9.34 -21.69
C ASP A 155 5.29 -10.72 -21.81
N ALA A 156 4.47 -10.93 -22.85
CA ALA A 156 3.87 -12.24 -23.13
C ALA A 156 4.95 -13.27 -23.53
N TYR A 157 5.96 -12.88 -24.31
CA TYR A 157 7.09 -13.75 -24.62
C TYR A 157 7.92 -14.09 -23.36
N VAL A 158 8.10 -13.14 -22.44
CA VAL A 158 8.76 -13.40 -21.14
C VAL A 158 7.98 -14.44 -20.34
N THR A 159 6.65 -14.34 -20.31
CA THR A 159 5.77 -15.29 -19.60
C THR A 159 5.85 -16.70 -20.18
N GLU A 160 5.99 -16.81 -21.51
CA GLU A 160 6.15 -18.08 -22.24
C GLU A 160 7.61 -18.58 -22.28
N ASP A 161 8.51 -17.94 -21.53
CA ASP A 161 9.98 -18.22 -21.51
C ASP A 161 10.66 -18.13 -22.89
N ARG A 162 10.05 -17.42 -23.82
CA ARG A 162 10.60 -17.14 -25.16
C ARG A 162 11.57 -15.96 -25.14
N VAL A 163 12.69 -16.14 -24.45
CA VAL A 163 13.66 -15.07 -24.14
C VAL A 163 14.15 -14.34 -25.38
N THR A 164 14.48 -15.07 -26.45
CA THR A 164 15.00 -14.48 -27.71
C THR A 164 13.98 -13.55 -28.35
N ASP A 165 12.72 -13.98 -28.41
CA ASP A 165 11.63 -13.19 -28.99
C ASP A 165 11.32 -11.96 -28.14
N ALA A 166 11.33 -12.11 -26.82
CA ALA A 166 11.16 -11.00 -25.89
C ALA A 166 12.25 -9.93 -26.09
N VAL A 167 13.53 -10.33 -26.13
CA VAL A 167 14.67 -9.41 -26.36
C VAL A 167 14.52 -8.69 -27.69
N ALA A 168 14.23 -9.43 -28.78
CA ALA A 168 14.04 -8.82 -30.09
C ALA A 168 12.89 -7.81 -30.11
N THR A 169 11.81 -8.12 -29.41
CA THR A 169 10.63 -7.22 -29.33
C THR A 169 10.92 -5.98 -28.49
N TYR A 170 11.58 -6.10 -27.33
CA TYR A 170 12.03 -4.93 -26.58
C TYR A 170 13.03 -4.07 -27.36
N GLN A 171 13.93 -4.69 -28.14
CA GLN A 171 14.83 -3.95 -29.03
C GLN A 171 14.06 -3.18 -30.11
N ALA A 172 12.99 -3.76 -30.66
CA ALA A 172 12.10 -3.05 -31.58
C ALA A 172 11.42 -1.83 -30.91
N VAL A 173 11.03 -1.95 -29.65
CA VAL A 173 10.53 -0.80 -28.86
C VAL A 173 11.61 0.27 -28.75
N LEU A 174 12.83 -0.10 -28.36
CA LEU A 174 13.94 0.85 -28.21
C LEU A 174 14.41 1.49 -29.53
N ALA A 175 14.15 0.84 -30.65
CA ALA A 175 14.38 1.45 -31.98
C ALA A 175 13.36 2.58 -32.27
N ILE A 176 12.20 2.55 -31.66
CA ILE A 176 11.16 3.57 -31.78
C ILE A 176 11.33 4.64 -30.71
N ASP A 177 11.49 4.23 -29.45
CA ASP A 177 11.70 5.06 -28.25
C ASP A 177 12.91 4.56 -27.46
N LYS A 178 14.04 5.21 -27.64
CA LYS A 178 15.33 4.86 -27.01
C LYS A 178 15.32 4.98 -25.49
N ASP A 179 14.38 5.73 -24.93
CA ASP A 179 14.25 6.02 -23.51
C ASP A 179 13.04 5.33 -22.88
N SER A 180 12.48 4.35 -23.58
CA SER A 180 11.40 3.51 -23.07
C SER A 180 11.85 2.74 -21.83
N VAL A 181 11.49 3.23 -20.65
CA VAL A 181 11.84 2.62 -19.37
C VAL A 181 11.35 1.17 -19.26
N PRO A 182 10.10 0.81 -19.66
CA PRO A 182 9.67 -0.58 -19.63
C PRO A 182 10.55 -1.50 -20.49
N ALA A 183 10.93 -1.06 -21.70
CA ALA A 183 11.77 -1.87 -22.57
C ALA A 183 13.21 -2.00 -22.05
N LEU A 184 13.78 -0.93 -21.48
CA LEU A 184 15.10 -0.97 -20.85
C LEU A 184 15.12 -1.90 -19.64
N ASN A 185 14.09 -1.86 -18.78
CA ASN A 185 13.95 -2.78 -17.66
C ASN A 185 13.81 -4.22 -18.16
N GLY A 186 12.93 -4.47 -19.13
CA GLY A 186 12.73 -5.80 -19.72
C GLY A 186 14.01 -6.40 -20.28
N ILE A 187 14.74 -5.65 -21.13
CA ILE A 187 16.04 -6.09 -21.66
C ILE A 187 17.04 -6.30 -20.53
N GLY A 188 17.12 -5.39 -19.55
CA GLY A 188 18.04 -5.51 -18.43
C GLY A 188 17.84 -6.81 -17.65
N PHE A 189 16.59 -7.19 -17.37
CA PHE A 189 16.27 -8.46 -16.71
C PHE A 189 16.60 -9.67 -17.58
N MET A 190 16.36 -9.63 -18.89
CA MET A 190 16.71 -10.73 -19.79
C MET A 190 18.22 -10.93 -19.86
N LEU A 191 19.00 -9.86 -19.97
CA LEU A 191 20.47 -9.90 -19.96
C LEU A 191 21.01 -10.42 -18.61
N PHE A 192 20.40 -10.02 -17.50
CA PHE A 192 20.75 -10.57 -16.19
C PHE A 192 20.50 -12.09 -16.10
N ARG A 193 19.35 -12.57 -16.60
CA ARG A 193 19.01 -13.99 -16.64
C ARG A 193 19.97 -14.79 -17.54
N SER A 194 20.39 -14.24 -18.66
CA SER A 194 21.36 -14.88 -19.56
C SER A 194 22.81 -14.82 -19.06
N GLY A 195 23.07 -14.08 -17.95
CA GLY A 195 24.42 -13.93 -17.39
C GLY A 195 25.21 -12.76 -17.99
N GLU A 196 24.62 -11.98 -18.88
CA GLU A 196 25.26 -10.80 -19.49
C GLU A 196 25.21 -9.59 -18.55
N MET A 197 25.98 -9.68 -17.45
CA MET A 197 25.94 -8.71 -16.36
C MET A 197 26.25 -7.28 -16.79
N ASN A 198 27.17 -7.10 -17.76
CA ASN A 198 27.54 -5.76 -18.24
C ASN A 198 26.37 -5.09 -18.99
N GLY A 199 25.70 -5.83 -19.87
CA GLY A 199 24.52 -5.33 -20.58
C GLY A 199 23.38 -5.00 -19.63
N ALA A 200 23.11 -5.89 -18.68
CA ALA A 200 22.09 -5.66 -17.64
C ALA A 200 22.39 -4.40 -16.82
N ARG A 201 23.65 -4.19 -16.43
CA ARG A 201 24.08 -2.99 -15.68
C ARG A 201 23.86 -1.72 -16.48
N ILE A 202 24.26 -1.70 -17.75
CA ILE A 202 24.08 -0.53 -18.64
C ILE A 202 22.59 -0.19 -18.77
N ALA A 203 21.73 -1.19 -18.94
CA ALA A 203 20.28 -0.98 -19.04
C ALA A 203 19.72 -0.39 -17.74
N ALA A 204 20.05 -0.95 -16.58
CA ALA A 204 19.61 -0.45 -15.27
C ALA A 204 20.11 0.97 -15.00
N GLU A 205 21.38 1.28 -15.28
CA GLU A 205 21.95 2.61 -15.12
C GLU A 205 21.28 3.64 -16.04
N ARG A 206 20.92 3.24 -17.27
CA ARG A 206 20.16 4.12 -18.18
C ARG A 206 18.79 4.45 -17.61
N VAL A 207 18.07 3.47 -17.09
CA VAL A 207 16.79 3.71 -16.41
C VAL A 207 16.96 4.63 -15.22
N LEU A 208 17.96 4.40 -14.37
CA LEU A 208 18.22 5.24 -13.18
C LEU A 208 18.66 6.65 -13.53
N THR A 209 19.24 6.86 -14.72
CA THR A 209 19.50 8.20 -15.25
C THR A 209 18.22 8.94 -15.61
N LEU A 210 17.23 8.23 -16.18
CA LEU A 210 15.93 8.77 -16.56
C LEU A 210 14.99 8.91 -15.36
N ARG A 211 15.01 7.92 -14.48
CA ARG A 211 14.17 7.79 -13.28
C ARG A 211 15.01 7.30 -12.10
N PRO A 212 15.61 8.19 -11.31
CA PRO A 212 16.56 7.82 -10.25
C PRO A 212 15.98 6.94 -9.13
N ARG A 213 14.66 6.85 -9.03
CA ARG A 213 13.94 6.05 -8.02
C ARG A 213 13.05 4.97 -8.65
N ASP A 214 13.40 4.51 -9.84
CA ASP A 214 12.66 3.41 -10.49
C ASP A 214 12.93 2.11 -9.74
N ALA A 215 11.86 1.49 -9.23
CA ALA A 215 11.96 0.31 -8.37
C ALA A 215 12.52 -0.90 -9.11
N ASP A 216 12.10 -1.15 -10.36
CA ASP A 216 12.60 -2.27 -11.16
C ASP A 216 14.09 -2.16 -11.43
N ALA A 217 14.55 -0.96 -11.80
CA ALA A 217 15.96 -0.71 -12.07
C ALA A 217 16.84 -0.79 -10.81
N LEU A 218 16.35 -0.29 -9.66
CA LEU A 218 17.03 -0.44 -8.37
C LEU A 218 17.10 -1.90 -7.95
N PHE A 219 16.01 -2.65 -8.12
CA PHE A 219 16.00 -4.08 -7.86
C PHE A 219 17.04 -4.81 -8.70
N LEU A 220 17.04 -4.58 -10.01
CA LEU A 220 17.98 -5.20 -10.95
C LEU A 220 19.43 -4.83 -10.63
N LYS A 221 19.71 -3.54 -10.38
CA LYS A 221 21.05 -3.06 -10.03
C LYS A 221 21.57 -3.74 -8.76
N GLY A 222 20.76 -3.82 -7.73
CA GLY A 222 21.13 -4.50 -6.50
C GLY A 222 21.40 -6.00 -6.70
N LEU A 223 20.61 -6.70 -7.54
CA LEU A 223 20.88 -8.09 -7.92
C LEU A 223 22.24 -8.25 -8.63
N ILE A 224 22.55 -7.35 -9.56
CA ILE A 224 23.83 -7.36 -10.28
C ILE A 224 24.99 -7.16 -9.31
N GLN A 225 24.91 -6.17 -8.42
CA GLN A 225 25.92 -5.89 -7.40
C GLN A 225 26.10 -7.07 -6.45
N TYR A 226 25.00 -7.63 -5.94
CA TYR A 226 25.05 -8.80 -5.09
C TYR A 226 25.72 -10.00 -5.76
N ARG A 227 25.40 -10.27 -7.03
CA ARG A 227 25.99 -11.37 -7.80
C ARG A 227 27.45 -11.12 -8.14
N SER A 228 27.87 -9.85 -8.22
CA SER A 228 29.26 -9.44 -8.44
C SER A 228 30.06 -9.28 -7.13
N GLU A 229 29.48 -9.69 -6.00
CA GLU A 229 30.09 -9.58 -4.67
C GLU A 229 30.34 -8.15 -4.19
N ASP A 230 29.75 -7.14 -4.87
CA ASP A 230 29.72 -5.76 -4.41
C ASP A 230 28.64 -5.61 -3.31
N TRP A 231 28.94 -6.16 -2.14
CA TRP A 231 28.00 -6.22 -1.02
C TRP A 231 27.57 -4.84 -0.55
N ARG A 232 28.50 -3.89 -0.49
CA ARG A 232 28.21 -2.50 -0.06
C ARG A 232 27.30 -1.81 -1.07
N GLY A 233 27.64 -1.89 -2.36
CA GLY A 233 26.81 -1.35 -3.41
C GLY A 233 25.40 -1.95 -3.40
N ALA A 234 25.28 -3.27 -3.19
CA ALA A 234 23.97 -3.93 -3.09
C ALA A 234 23.17 -3.41 -1.89
N VAL A 235 23.79 -3.22 -0.72
CA VAL A 235 23.16 -2.64 0.46
C VAL A 235 22.64 -1.23 0.16
N ASP A 236 23.50 -0.36 -0.37
CA ASP A 236 23.13 1.03 -0.66
C ASP A 236 21.95 1.11 -1.67
N THR A 237 22.01 0.28 -2.72
CA THR A 237 20.98 0.25 -3.75
C THR A 237 19.66 -0.32 -3.23
N TRP A 238 19.70 -1.43 -2.49
CA TRP A 238 18.50 -2.05 -1.95
C TRP A 238 17.89 -1.29 -0.78
N ALA A 239 18.65 -0.50 -0.04
CA ALA A 239 18.10 0.42 0.94
C ALA A 239 17.13 1.41 0.27
N VAL A 240 17.56 1.99 -0.87
CA VAL A 240 16.69 2.88 -1.66
C VAL A 240 15.52 2.12 -2.28
N PHE A 241 15.76 0.90 -2.80
CA PHE A 241 14.68 0.06 -3.34
C PHE A 241 13.59 -0.23 -2.29
N LEU A 242 13.97 -0.62 -1.09
CA LEU A 242 13.01 -0.94 -0.02
C LEU A 242 12.22 0.28 0.48
N ASP A 243 12.79 1.48 0.33
CA ASP A 243 12.11 2.74 0.63
C ASP A 243 11.05 3.10 -0.44
N VAL A 244 11.38 2.94 -1.73
CA VAL A 244 10.48 3.33 -2.83
C VAL A 244 9.55 2.21 -3.30
N GLY A 245 9.96 0.98 -3.08
CA GLY A 245 9.29 -0.25 -3.54
C GLY A 245 8.63 -1.04 -2.41
N GLU A 246 8.06 -0.40 -1.39
CA GLU A 246 7.42 -1.08 -0.25
C GLU A 246 6.38 -2.12 -0.71
N PHE A 247 5.60 -1.79 -1.73
CA PHE A 247 4.58 -2.67 -2.31
C PHE A 247 5.04 -3.39 -3.59
N HIS A 248 6.34 -3.32 -3.91
CA HIS A 248 6.86 -4.01 -5.07
C HIS A 248 6.90 -5.52 -4.85
N PRO A 249 6.48 -6.37 -5.82
CA PRO A 249 6.44 -7.83 -5.65
C PRO A 249 7.78 -8.45 -5.22
N ALA A 250 8.91 -7.85 -5.63
CA ALA A 250 10.24 -8.32 -5.26
C ALA A 250 10.69 -7.92 -3.85
N ALA A 251 9.96 -7.06 -3.13
CA ALA A 251 10.39 -6.56 -1.82
C ALA A 251 10.63 -7.70 -0.82
N GLU A 252 9.72 -8.68 -0.77
CA GLU A 252 9.84 -9.83 0.13
C GLU A 252 11.06 -10.70 -0.19
N MET A 253 11.43 -10.82 -1.47
CA MET A 253 12.63 -11.54 -1.89
C MET A 253 13.90 -10.76 -1.58
N VAL A 254 13.88 -9.44 -1.70
CA VAL A 254 15.06 -8.59 -1.47
C VAL A 254 15.41 -8.48 0.01
N ARG A 255 14.43 -8.46 0.92
CA ARG A 255 14.68 -8.33 2.37
C ARG A 255 15.74 -9.32 2.91
N PRO A 256 15.63 -10.64 2.70
CA PRO A 256 16.65 -11.58 3.15
C PRO A 256 17.99 -11.41 2.44
N LEU A 257 18.00 -11.08 1.15
CA LEU A 257 19.25 -10.82 0.41
C LEU A 257 19.95 -9.56 0.91
N TYR A 258 19.19 -8.53 1.25
CA TYR A 258 19.70 -7.30 1.88
C TYR A 258 20.36 -7.59 3.22
N GLN A 259 19.73 -8.39 4.09
CA GLN A 259 20.30 -8.80 5.36
C GLN A 259 21.58 -9.64 5.21
N ASP A 260 21.64 -10.51 4.20
CA ASP A 260 22.84 -11.26 3.89
C ASP A 260 23.96 -10.35 3.37
N ALA A 261 23.62 -9.39 2.51
CA ALA A 261 24.57 -8.39 2.01
C ALA A 261 25.15 -7.53 3.14
N LEU A 262 24.33 -7.10 4.11
CA LEU A 262 24.79 -6.37 5.31
C LEU A 262 25.85 -7.17 6.07
N LYS A 263 25.58 -8.45 6.35
CA LYS A 263 26.54 -9.33 7.05
C LYS A 263 27.84 -9.47 6.28
N LYS A 264 27.79 -9.67 4.95
CA LYS A 264 28.96 -9.82 4.09
C LYS A 264 29.73 -8.53 3.90
N ALA A 265 29.05 -7.38 3.96
CA ALA A 265 29.67 -6.06 3.93
C ALA A 265 30.32 -5.67 5.28
N GLY A 266 30.05 -6.40 6.36
CA GLY A 266 30.52 -6.08 7.70
C GLY A 266 29.78 -4.90 8.33
N LEU A 267 28.50 -4.75 8.02
CA LEU A 267 27.60 -3.67 8.46
C LEU A 267 26.54 -4.18 9.46
#